data_f6d393171ad3b87db5f8a3ca4497e510
#
_entry.id   f6d393171ad3b87db5f8a3ca4497e510
#
_cell.length_a   1.000
_cell.length_b   1.000
_cell.length_c   1.000
_cell.angle_alpha   90.00
_cell.angle_beta   90.00
_cell.angle_gamma   90.00
#
_symmetry.space_group_name_H-M   'P 1'
#
loop_
_entity.id
_entity.type
_entity.pdbx_description
1 polymer ?
#
loop_
_entity_poly.entity_id
_entity_poly.type
_entity_poly.pdbx_seq_one_letter_code
_entity_poly.pdbx_strand_id
1 'polypeptide(L)'
;YAQMALKLSSREYLLKPISNTDLEIALLRLVEIVKEKQQKTKAQENTEQKEKKLWEDLLIQCMQEEYWIEQAKKKYDDPEEKFCLIQLRVLEIPSKEYYKKEISLENFVIENVTTEFFETRGRRVEAIVHASDLEWAIVLRNVIRNAGDEEKLEEWRKCLSGAVPARFCTYMGKPVTLEEIPKSRDKLEEIEKYAVPDETGILYEDRWYFVEREYQKPSWKTYLAEMEQTDSVQQVRKSLQGYITQRRAAGGMRKDFTVRFIGELVQTVYGYLKDRGIAFEQIFEREEFEHRRREACLSVVGSREFIEYLFAVLEGQKKSETHSDNVVDQLKKYIEQNLGEDLSRPVLAGKVFLSEDYVSKLFMKTTGMSLPNYIAERRIERAKEYLRTSSLPISKIAMEVGYGNFSYFSKTFRELVGCTPNEYRSRQK
;
A
#
# COMPACT_ATOMS: atom_id res chain seq x y z
N TYR A 1 -37.11 16.05 -54.71
CA TYR A 1 -37.17 16.15 -53.23
C TYR A 1 -37.58 14.81 -52.58
N ALA A 2 -38.59 14.07 -53.12
CA ALA A 2 -39.00 12.78 -52.56
C ALA A 2 -37.89 11.71 -52.57
N GLN A 3 -37.09 11.64 -53.65
CA GLN A 3 -35.89 10.75 -53.69
C GLN A 3 -34.78 11.13 -52.70
N MET A 4 -34.69 12.41 -52.36
CA MET A 4 -33.70 12.91 -51.38
C MET A 4 -34.16 12.62 -49.94
N ALA A 5 -35.45 12.70 -49.64
CA ALA A 5 -36.06 12.32 -48.37
C ALA A 5 -35.89 10.81 -48.07
N LEU A 6 -36.02 9.94 -49.08
CA LEU A 6 -35.73 8.51 -48.98
C LEU A 6 -34.25 8.21 -48.68
N LYS A 7 -33.30 8.97 -49.25
CA LYS A 7 -31.88 8.85 -48.97
C LYS A 7 -31.48 9.30 -47.55
N LEU A 8 -32.28 10.23 -46.97
CA LEU A 8 -32.06 10.75 -45.63
C LEU A 8 -32.80 9.95 -44.54
N SER A 9 -33.35 8.79 -44.88
CA SER A 9 -34.10 7.94 -43.94
C SER A 9 -35.24 8.68 -43.23
N SER A 10 -35.79 9.69 -43.87
CA SER A 10 -36.95 10.43 -43.34
C SER A 10 -38.16 9.50 -43.26
N ARG A 11 -38.79 9.43 -42.12
CA ARG A 11 -39.92 8.52 -41.86
C ARG A 11 -41.23 9.04 -42.42
N GLU A 12 -41.36 10.36 -42.59
CA GLU A 12 -42.49 11.02 -43.23
C GLU A 12 -42.05 12.33 -43.87
N TYR A 13 -42.77 12.75 -44.93
CA TYR A 13 -42.59 14.06 -45.54
C TYR A 13 -43.95 14.63 -45.97
N LEU A 14 -44.11 15.92 -45.83
CA LEU A 14 -45.32 16.64 -46.15
C LEU A 14 -45.05 17.54 -47.36
N LEU A 15 -45.94 17.51 -48.32
CA LEU A 15 -45.88 18.37 -49.53
C LEU A 15 -46.58 19.71 -49.27
N LYS A 16 -45.96 20.80 -49.68
CA LYS A 16 -46.59 22.13 -49.58
C LYS A 16 -47.53 22.36 -50.75
N PRO A 17 -48.70 22.96 -50.50
CA PRO A 17 -49.22 23.52 -49.26
C PRO A 17 -49.67 22.41 -48.31
N ILE A 18 -49.29 22.53 -46.98
CA ILE A 18 -49.63 21.56 -45.95
C ILE A 18 -50.99 21.94 -45.38
N SER A 19 -51.97 21.02 -45.39
CA SER A 19 -53.22 21.22 -44.67
C SER A 19 -53.04 20.93 -43.17
N ASN A 20 -53.85 21.57 -42.33
CA ASN A 20 -53.80 21.30 -40.87
C ASN A 20 -54.12 19.84 -40.55
N THR A 21 -54.98 19.21 -41.33
CA THR A 21 -55.35 17.80 -41.22
C THR A 21 -54.18 16.87 -41.55
N ASP A 22 -53.39 17.15 -42.58
CA ASP A 22 -52.25 16.34 -42.96
C ASP A 22 -51.16 16.45 -41.92
N LEU A 23 -50.92 17.64 -41.32
CA LEU A 23 -49.98 17.87 -40.24
C LEU A 23 -50.40 17.13 -38.96
N GLU A 24 -51.68 17.17 -38.60
CA GLU A 24 -52.23 16.47 -37.46
C GLU A 24 -52.09 14.95 -37.57
N ILE A 25 -52.39 14.38 -38.75
CA ILE A 25 -52.20 12.95 -39.01
C ILE A 25 -50.73 12.56 -38.92
N ALA A 26 -49.81 13.34 -39.47
CA ALA A 26 -48.38 13.07 -39.37
C ALA A 26 -47.87 13.14 -37.94
N LEU A 27 -48.33 14.13 -37.16
CA LEU A 27 -47.98 14.25 -35.74
C LEU A 27 -48.50 13.08 -34.89
N LEU A 28 -49.75 12.64 -35.13
CA LEU A 28 -50.34 11.51 -34.44
C LEU A 28 -49.54 10.22 -34.70
N ARG A 29 -49.16 9.97 -35.98
CA ARG A 29 -48.31 8.83 -36.33
C ARG A 29 -46.94 8.90 -35.66
N LEU A 30 -46.28 10.06 -35.61
CA LEU A 30 -45.02 10.23 -34.94
C LEU A 30 -45.15 9.96 -33.45
N VAL A 31 -46.20 10.42 -32.79
CA VAL A 31 -46.50 10.13 -31.38
C VAL A 31 -46.67 8.64 -31.13
N GLU A 32 -47.36 7.94 -32.04
CA GLU A 32 -47.57 6.49 -31.95
C GLU A 32 -46.27 5.71 -32.10
N ILE A 33 -45.41 6.08 -33.07
CA ILE A 33 -44.07 5.51 -33.25
C ILE A 33 -43.18 5.74 -32.02
N VAL A 34 -43.21 6.93 -31.44
CA VAL A 34 -42.45 7.25 -30.23
C VAL A 34 -42.95 6.43 -29.04
N LYS A 35 -44.27 6.28 -28.87
CA LYS A 35 -44.87 5.45 -27.83
C LYS A 35 -44.49 3.98 -27.97
N GLU A 36 -44.58 3.41 -29.18
CA GLU A 36 -44.17 2.03 -29.46
C GLU A 36 -42.66 1.83 -29.15
N LYS A 37 -41.83 2.78 -29.57
CA LYS A 37 -40.40 2.73 -29.29
C LYS A 37 -40.13 2.80 -27.78
N GLN A 38 -40.79 3.70 -27.05
CA GLN A 38 -40.68 3.79 -25.60
C GLN A 38 -41.16 2.50 -24.88
N GLN A 39 -42.25 1.89 -25.35
CA GLN A 39 -42.75 0.63 -24.80
C GLN A 39 -41.77 -0.53 -25.04
N LYS A 40 -41.18 -0.62 -26.25
CA LYS A 40 -40.15 -1.61 -26.58
C LYS A 40 -38.90 -1.42 -25.72
N THR A 41 -38.43 -0.17 -25.58
CA THR A 41 -37.27 0.15 -24.73
C THR A 41 -37.54 -0.23 -23.28
N LYS A 42 -38.71 0.15 -22.71
CA LYS A 42 -39.08 -0.25 -21.35
C LYS A 42 -39.22 -1.76 -21.16
N ALA A 43 -39.76 -2.48 -22.17
CA ALA A 43 -39.83 -3.94 -22.08
C ALA A 43 -38.45 -4.59 -22.13
N GLN A 44 -37.54 -4.04 -22.93
CA GLN A 44 -36.16 -4.49 -23.04
C GLN A 44 -35.37 -4.20 -21.73
N GLU A 45 -35.49 -2.97 -21.20
CA GLU A 45 -34.90 -2.59 -19.90
C GLU A 45 -35.41 -3.49 -18.77
N ASN A 46 -36.70 -3.81 -18.71
CA ASN A 46 -37.27 -4.72 -17.73
C ASN A 46 -36.72 -6.15 -17.86
N THR A 47 -36.46 -6.59 -19.08
CA THR A 47 -35.87 -7.93 -19.32
C THR A 47 -34.43 -7.95 -18.89
N GLU A 48 -33.62 -6.96 -19.25
CA GLU A 48 -32.22 -6.82 -18.86
C GLU A 48 -32.06 -6.72 -17.31
N GLN A 49 -32.95 -5.96 -16.65
CA GLN A 49 -32.98 -5.87 -15.20
C GLN A 49 -33.28 -7.21 -14.52
N LYS A 50 -34.22 -7.99 -15.05
CA LYS A 50 -34.52 -9.33 -14.54
C LYS A 50 -33.36 -10.29 -14.73
N GLU A 51 -32.64 -10.17 -15.84
CA GLU A 51 -31.47 -10.96 -16.15
C GLU A 51 -30.31 -10.62 -15.23
N LYS A 52 -30.02 -9.33 -15.04
CA LYS A 52 -29.01 -8.88 -14.09
C LYS A 52 -29.32 -9.38 -12.69
N LYS A 53 -30.58 -9.28 -12.28
CA LYS A 53 -31.01 -9.77 -10.96
C LYS A 53 -30.81 -11.28 -10.78
N LEU A 54 -31.04 -12.09 -11.80
CA LEU A 54 -30.80 -13.53 -11.72
C LEU A 54 -29.34 -13.85 -11.40
N TRP A 55 -28.40 -13.12 -12.03
CA TRP A 55 -26.98 -13.27 -11.75
C TRP A 55 -26.57 -12.68 -10.39
N GLU A 56 -27.16 -11.57 -9.97
CA GLU A 56 -26.94 -10.98 -8.64
C GLU A 56 -27.35 -11.96 -7.55
N ASP A 57 -28.52 -12.61 -7.70
CA ASP A 57 -29.03 -13.59 -6.75
C ASP A 57 -28.08 -14.79 -6.57
N LEU A 58 -27.42 -15.24 -7.66
CA LEU A 58 -26.40 -16.30 -7.57
C LEU A 58 -25.09 -15.81 -6.95
N LEU A 59 -24.60 -14.66 -7.44
CA LEU A 59 -23.22 -14.23 -7.18
C LEU A 59 -23.05 -13.49 -5.85
N ILE A 60 -24.13 -12.87 -5.33
CA ILE A 60 -24.10 -12.08 -4.09
C ILE A 60 -24.95 -12.68 -2.97
N GLN A 61 -26.17 -13.11 -3.29
CA GLN A 61 -27.19 -13.43 -2.28
C GLN A 61 -27.23 -14.90 -1.85
N CYS A 62 -26.32 -15.74 -2.36
CA CYS A 62 -26.26 -17.18 -2.02
C CYS A 62 -27.63 -17.88 -2.15
N MET A 63 -28.36 -17.62 -3.22
CA MET A 63 -29.61 -18.31 -3.54
C MET A 63 -29.36 -19.84 -3.61
N GLN A 64 -30.36 -20.65 -3.29
CA GLN A 64 -30.26 -22.11 -3.46
C GLN A 64 -29.88 -22.43 -4.92
N GLU A 65 -28.76 -23.10 -5.11
CA GLU A 65 -28.18 -23.35 -6.44
C GLU A 65 -29.13 -24.08 -7.38
N GLU A 66 -29.85 -25.06 -6.87
CA GLU A 66 -30.83 -25.81 -7.65
C GLU A 66 -31.95 -24.92 -8.23
N TYR A 67 -32.48 -24.00 -7.40
CA TYR A 67 -33.48 -23.06 -7.85
C TYR A 67 -32.93 -22.09 -8.89
N TRP A 68 -31.71 -21.58 -8.69
CA TRP A 68 -31.06 -20.70 -9.65
C TRP A 68 -30.87 -21.41 -11.01
N ILE A 69 -30.35 -22.65 -10.99
CA ILE A 69 -30.12 -23.46 -12.21
C ILE A 69 -31.45 -23.66 -12.95
N GLU A 70 -32.54 -23.95 -12.24
CA GLU A 70 -33.85 -24.11 -12.84
C GLU A 70 -34.34 -22.83 -13.54
N GLN A 71 -34.15 -21.65 -12.93
CA GLN A 71 -34.52 -20.38 -13.54
C GLN A 71 -33.62 -20.03 -14.75
N ALA A 72 -32.31 -20.27 -14.61
CA ALA A 72 -31.36 -20.01 -15.66
C ALA A 72 -31.59 -20.90 -16.91
N LYS A 73 -31.93 -22.17 -16.72
CA LYS A 73 -32.30 -23.10 -17.82
C LYS A 73 -33.53 -22.63 -18.63
N LYS A 74 -34.42 -21.86 -18.06
CA LYS A 74 -35.55 -21.25 -18.82
C LYS A 74 -35.10 -20.20 -19.82
N LYS A 75 -33.93 -19.63 -19.62
CA LYS A 75 -33.35 -18.60 -20.47
C LYS A 75 -32.30 -19.15 -21.44
N TYR A 76 -31.51 -20.13 -21.01
CA TYR A 76 -30.42 -20.70 -21.77
C TYR A 76 -30.76 -22.12 -22.19
N ASP A 77 -31.13 -22.26 -23.46
CA ASP A 77 -31.66 -23.52 -24.00
C ASP A 77 -30.58 -24.52 -24.42
N ASP A 78 -29.33 -24.05 -24.63
CA ASP A 78 -28.26 -24.92 -25.09
C ASP A 78 -27.47 -25.44 -23.84
N PRO A 79 -27.57 -26.76 -23.55
CA PRO A 79 -26.87 -27.35 -22.40
C PRO A 79 -25.34 -27.39 -22.55
N GLU A 80 -24.84 -27.32 -23.80
CA GLU A 80 -23.39 -27.33 -24.08
C GLU A 80 -22.78 -25.93 -24.10
N GLU A 81 -23.59 -24.90 -23.94
CA GLU A 81 -23.14 -23.53 -23.93
C GLU A 81 -22.17 -23.28 -22.78
N LYS A 82 -21.05 -22.60 -23.08
CA LYS A 82 -20.01 -22.33 -22.10
C LYS A 82 -20.04 -20.90 -21.60
N PHE A 83 -19.94 -20.80 -20.30
CA PHE A 83 -19.83 -19.55 -19.54
C PHE A 83 -18.47 -19.49 -18.85
N CYS A 84 -17.96 -18.29 -18.66
CA CYS A 84 -16.77 -18.07 -17.89
C CYS A 84 -17.03 -16.96 -16.86
N LEU A 85 -16.77 -17.28 -15.61
CA LEU A 85 -16.85 -16.31 -14.51
C LEU A 85 -15.50 -15.64 -14.31
N ILE A 86 -15.52 -14.32 -14.24
CA ILE A 86 -14.37 -13.49 -13.89
C ILE A 86 -14.73 -12.70 -12.64
N GLN A 87 -13.88 -12.80 -11.63
CA GLN A 87 -13.96 -11.96 -10.44
C GLN A 87 -12.88 -10.89 -10.52
N LEU A 88 -13.28 -9.62 -10.52
CA LEU A 88 -12.39 -8.47 -10.56
C LEU A 88 -12.39 -7.79 -9.20
N ARG A 89 -11.22 -7.57 -8.65
CA ARG A 89 -11.04 -6.92 -7.35
C ARG A 89 -10.06 -5.77 -7.43
N VAL A 90 -10.38 -4.65 -6.76
CA VAL A 90 -9.43 -3.55 -6.56
C VAL A 90 -8.50 -3.91 -5.42
N LEU A 91 -7.19 -3.87 -5.66
CA LEU A 91 -6.14 -4.06 -4.66
C LEU A 91 -5.69 -2.75 -4.04
N GLU A 92 -5.66 -1.69 -4.84
CA GLU A 92 -5.13 -0.40 -4.44
C GLU A 92 -5.94 0.73 -5.08
N ILE A 93 -6.26 1.75 -4.29
CA ILE A 93 -6.92 2.99 -4.70
C ILE A 93 -6.05 4.19 -4.29
N PRO A 94 -6.01 5.29 -5.08
CA PRO A 94 -5.15 6.44 -4.83
C PRO A 94 -5.42 7.14 -3.50
N SER A 95 -6.68 7.23 -3.09
CA SER A 95 -7.07 7.79 -1.79
C SER A 95 -8.50 7.42 -1.39
N LYS A 96 -8.80 7.45 -0.07
CA LYS A 96 -10.16 7.24 0.43
C LYS A 96 -11.14 8.34 -0.01
N GLU A 97 -10.66 9.56 -0.22
CA GLU A 97 -11.49 10.68 -0.68
C GLU A 97 -11.90 10.53 -2.15
N TYR A 98 -10.97 10.10 -2.99
CA TYR A 98 -11.22 9.75 -4.38
C TYR A 98 -12.34 8.72 -4.47
N TYR A 99 -12.19 7.63 -3.75
CA TYR A 99 -13.11 6.50 -3.74
C TYR A 99 -14.54 6.89 -3.34
N LYS A 100 -14.71 7.68 -2.29
CA LYS A 100 -16.05 8.11 -1.82
C LYS A 100 -16.81 8.98 -2.82
N LYS A 101 -16.10 9.72 -3.66
CA LYS A 101 -16.72 10.64 -4.63
C LYS A 101 -17.02 9.99 -5.98
N GLU A 102 -16.23 9.03 -6.40
CA GLU A 102 -16.17 8.57 -7.80
C GLU A 102 -16.67 7.12 -8.00
N ILE A 103 -17.09 6.42 -6.92
CA ILE A 103 -17.48 4.99 -7.02
C ILE A 103 -18.54 4.70 -8.06
N SER A 104 -19.54 5.59 -8.21
CA SER A 104 -20.59 5.43 -9.22
C SER A 104 -20.05 5.61 -10.64
N LEU A 105 -19.07 6.50 -10.82
CA LEU A 105 -18.41 6.72 -12.10
C LEU A 105 -17.50 5.54 -12.44
N GLU A 106 -16.78 5.01 -11.46
CA GLU A 106 -15.93 3.82 -11.64
C GLU A 106 -16.73 2.60 -12.06
N ASN A 107 -17.88 2.34 -11.44
CA ASN A 107 -18.78 1.27 -11.83
C ASN A 107 -19.19 1.41 -13.30
N PHE A 108 -19.60 2.60 -13.70
CA PHE A 108 -19.98 2.90 -15.09
C PHE A 108 -18.80 2.69 -16.06
N VAL A 109 -17.59 3.14 -15.69
CA VAL A 109 -16.39 2.97 -16.51
C VAL A 109 -16.01 1.50 -16.63
N ILE A 110 -16.03 0.74 -15.55
CA ILE A 110 -15.70 -0.69 -15.55
C ILE A 110 -16.70 -1.48 -16.38
N GLU A 111 -18.02 -1.21 -16.24
CA GLU A 111 -19.05 -1.84 -17.04
C GLU A 111 -18.86 -1.55 -18.55
N ASN A 112 -18.63 -0.30 -18.93
CA ASN A 112 -18.47 0.07 -20.34
C ASN A 112 -17.17 -0.47 -20.96
N VAL A 113 -16.03 -0.28 -20.28
CA VAL A 113 -14.73 -0.77 -20.78
C VAL A 113 -14.76 -2.30 -20.92
N THR A 114 -15.35 -3.00 -19.97
CA THR A 114 -15.46 -4.46 -20.00
C THR A 114 -16.37 -4.92 -21.14
N THR A 115 -17.56 -4.34 -21.27
CA THR A 115 -18.52 -4.69 -22.31
C THR A 115 -17.95 -4.42 -23.69
N GLU A 116 -17.43 -3.21 -23.94
CA GLU A 116 -16.85 -2.84 -25.23
C GLU A 116 -15.66 -3.75 -25.58
N PHE A 117 -14.78 -4.01 -24.63
CA PHE A 117 -13.60 -4.83 -24.85
C PHE A 117 -13.93 -6.26 -25.29
N PHE A 118 -14.86 -6.92 -24.59
CA PHE A 118 -15.21 -8.30 -24.89
C PHE A 118 -16.13 -8.44 -26.09
N GLU A 119 -17.13 -7.58 -26.25
CA GLU A 119 -18.09 -7.66 -27.36
C GLU A 119 -17.46 -7.35 -28.73
N THR A 120 -16.55 -6.39 -28.80
CA THR A 120 -15.78 -6.10 -30.01
C THR A 120 -14.90 -7.26 -30.47
N ARG A 121 -14.62 -8.20 -29.55
CA ARG A 121 -13.83 -9.42 -29.80
C ARG A 121 -14.67 -10.68 -29.92
N GLY A 122 -15.98 -10.51 -30.14
CA GLY A 122 -16.93 -11.60 -30.41
C GLY A 122 -17.29 -12.42 -29.15
N ARG A 123 -17.11 -11.87 -27.97
CA ARG A 123 -17.53 -12.47 -26.70
C ARG A 123 -18.67 -11.67 -26.10
N ARG A 124 -19.73 -12.34 -25.70
CA ARG A 124 -20.87 -11.68 -25.09
C ARG A 124 -20.66 -11.54 -23.59
N VAL A 125 -20.78 -10.32 -23.08
CA VAL A 125 -20.88 -10.04 -21.66
C VAL A 125 -22.33 -10.29 -21.23
N GLU A 126 -22.56 -11.32 -20.45
CA GLU A 126 -23.91 -11.70 -20.04
C GLU A 126 -24.37 -10.92 -18.81
N ALA A 127 -23.45 -10.68 -17.87
CA ALA A 127 -23.71 -9.85 -16.70
C ALA A 127 -22.40 -9.25 -16.15
N ILE A 128 -22.53 -8.07 -15.57
CA ILE A 128 -21.55 -7.46 -14.69
C ILE A 128 -22.27 -7.13 -13.39
N VAL A 129 -21.87 -7.79 -12.31
CA VAL A 129 -22.50 -7.69 -11.00
C VAL A 129 -21.52 -7.03 -10.03
N HIS A 130 -21.94 -5.99 -9.35
CA HIS A 130 -21.17 -5.30 -8.34
C HIS A 130 -21.39 -6.01 -7.00
N ALA A 131 -20.42 -6.83 -6.60
CA ALA A 131 -20.53 -7.67 -5.41
C ALA A 131 -20.22 -6.89 -4.11
N SER A 132 -19.31 -5.94 -4.17
CA SER A 132 -18.99 -5.02 -3.08
C SER A 132 -18.34 -3.76 -3.63
N ASP A 133 -18.08 -2.77 -2.78
CA ASP A 133 -17.44 -1.51 -3.17
C ASP A 133 -16.11 -1.67 -3.95
N LEU A 134 -15.45 -2.81 -3.85
CA LEU A 134 -14.14 -3.08 -4.46
C LEU A 134 -14.13 -4.33 -5.34
N GLU A 135 -15.33 -4.87 -5.68
CA GLU A 135 -15.41 -6.19 -6.29
C GLU A 135 -16.55 -6.30 -7.31
N TRP A 136 -16.23 -6.85 -8.49
CA TRP A 136 -17.16 -7.12 -9.58
C TRP A 136 -17.04 -8.57 -10.01
N ALA A 137 -18.20 -9.18 -10.26
CA ALA A 137 -18.30 -10.46 -10.91
C ALA A 137 -18.80 -10.27 -12.34
N ILE A 138 -18.06 -10.79 -13.31
CA ILE A 138 -18.33 -10.65 -14.75
C ILE A 138 -18.59 -12.04 -15.31
N VAL A 139 -19.70 -12.20 -16.01
CA VAL A 139 -20.08 -13.45 -16.68
C VAL A 139 -19.95 -13.27 -18.18
N LEU A 140 -19.05 -14.02 -18.78
CA LEU A 140 -18.89 -14.09 -20.22
C LEU A 140 -19.57 -15.35 -20.77
N ARG A 141 -20.23 -15.20 -21.92
CA ARG A 141 -20.89 -16.28 -22.67
C ARG A 141 -20.14 -16.59 -23.95
N ASN A 142 -20.23 -17.82 -24.44
CA ASN A 142 -19.55 -18.32 -25.64
C ASN A 142 -18.04 -18.22 -25.56
N VAL A 143 -17.47 -18.60 -24.42
CA VAL A 143 -16.04 -18.57 -24.20
C VAL A 143 -15.43 -19.92 -24.51
N ILE A 144 -14.63 -19.97 -25.56
CA ILE A 144 -13.69 -21.07 -25.81
C ILE A 144 -12.31 -20.53 -25.46
N ARG A 145 -11.63 -21.17 -24.52
CA ARG A 145 -10.28 -20.74 -24.11
C ARG A 145 -9.27 -21.20 -25.16
N ASN A 146 -8.66 -20.21 -25.82
CA ASN A 146 -7.62 -20.45 -26.84
C ASN A 146 -6.27 -19.92 -26.35
N ALA A 147 -5.18 -20.43 -26.96
CA ALA A 147 -3.86 -19.81 -26.83
C ALA A 147 -3.95 -18.34 -27.32
N GLY A 148 -3.55 -17.38 -26.51
CA GLY A 148 -3.68 -15.93 -26.78
C GLY A 148 -4.80 -15.23 -26.00
N ASP A 149 -5.67 -15.96 -25.30
CA ASP A 149 -6.67 -15.34 -24.43
C ASP A 149 -6.05 -14.66 -23.20
N GLU A 150 -4.88 -15.11 -22.78
CA GLU A 150 -4.11 -14.50 -21.70
C GLU A 150 -3.62 -13.09 -22.08
N GLU A 151 -3.12 -12.94 -23.30
CA GLU A 151 -2.70 -11.65 -23.85
C GLU A 151 -3.87 -10.66 -23.92
N LYS A 152 -5.04 -11.13 -24.35
CA LYS A 152 -6.26 -10.32 -24.40
C LYS A 152 -6.76 -9.90 -23.01
N LEU A 153 -6.66 -10.80 -22.02
CA LEU A 153 -7.01 -10.47 -20.64
C LEU A 153 -6.05 -9.43 -20.05
N GLU A 154 -4.77 -9.54 -20.35
CA GLU A 154 -3.79 -8.55 -19.95
C GLU A 154 -4.03 -7.19 -20.65
N GLU A 155 -4.43 -7.19 -21.93
CA GLU A 155 -4.86 -5.98 -22.63
C GLU A 155 -6.09 -5.35 -21.96
N TRP A 156 -7.12 -6.18 -21.66
CA TRP A 156 -8.30 -5.69 -20.95
C TRP A 156 -7.95 -5.06 -19.60
N ARG A 157 -7.10 -5.72 -18.82
CA ARG A 157 -6.64 -5.20 -17.53
C ARG A 157 -5.90 -3.87 -17.69
N LYS A 158 -5.06 -3.74 -18.73
CA LYS A 158 -4.38 -2.48 -19.06
C LYS A 158 -5.38 -1.38 -19.44
N CYS A 159 -6.43 -1.70 -20.22
CA CYS A 159 -7.50 -0.75 -20.54
C CYS A 159 -8.20 -0.28 -19.26
N LEU A 160 -8.55 -1.19 -18.35
CA LEU A 160 -9.17 -0.84 -17.07
C LEU A 160 -8.25 0.06 -16.22
N SER A 161 -6.97 -0.31 -16.05
CA SER A 161 -6.02 0.49 -15.27
C SER A 161 -5.68 1.83 -15.92
N GLY A 162 -5.90 1.97 -17.23
CA GLY A 162 -5.79 3.25 -17.93
C GLY A 162 -7.01 4.15 -17.76
N ALA A 163 -8.18 3.56 -17.52
CA ALA A 163 -9.45 4.26 -17.37
C ALA A 163 -9.79 4.58 -15.91
N VAL A 164 -9.41 3.70 -14.98
CA VAL A 164 -9.61 3.84 -13.54
C VAL A 164 -8.23 3.82 -12.86
N PRO A 165 -7.86 4.82 -12.05
CA PRO A 165 -6.58 4.88 -11.39
C PRO A 165 -6.53 3.93 -10.18
N ALA A 166 -6.66 2.63 -10.45
CA ALA A 166 -6.67 1.57 -9.46
C ALA A 166 -5.82 0.38 -9.93
N ARG A 167 -5.31 -0.38 -8.98
CA ARG A 167 -4.65 -1.66 -9.26
C ARG A 167 -5.67 -2.78 -9.09
N PHE A 168 -5.83 -3.60 -10.13
CA PHE A 168 -6.80 -4.69 -10.15
C PHE A 168 -6.13 -6.05 -10.01
N CYS A 169 -6.83 -6.98 -9.35
CA CYS A 169 -6.61 -8.41 -9.41
C CYS A 169 -7.80 -9.08 -10.11
N THR A 170 -7.52 -10.04 -10.95
CA THR A 170 -8.51 -10.77 -11.74
C THR A 170 -8.42 -12.26 -11.44
N TYR A 171 -9.51 -12.86 -11.01
CA TYR A 171 -9.65 -14.30 -10.85
C TYR A 171 -10.47 -14.83 -12.02
N MET A 172 -9.87 -15.68 -12.82
CA MET A 172 -10.45 -16.17 -14.08
C MET A 172 -10.87 -17.62 -13.92
N GLY A 173 -12.18 -17.86 -14.00
CA GLY A 173 -12.75 -19.19 -14.08
C GLY A 173 -12.40 -19.90 -15.39
N LYS A 174 -12.51 -21.22 -15.41
CA LYS A 174 -12.49 -21.99 -16.65
C LYS A 174 -13.84 -21.92 -17.34
N PRO A 175 -13.93 -22.14 -18.66
CA PRO A 175 -15.20 -22.29 -19.35
C PRO A 175 -15.98 -23.50 -18.84
N VAL A 176 -17.19 -23.25 -18.32
CA VAL A 176 -18.06 -24.26 -17.69
C VAL A 176 -19.47 -24.22 -18.29
N THR A 177 -20.24 -25.28 -18.12
CA THR A 177 -21.68 -25.26 -18.43
C THR A 177 -22.43 -24.46 -17.36
N LEU A 178 -23.68 -24.14 -17.65
CA LEU A 178 -24.54 -23.38 -16.75
C LEU A 178 -24.62 -24.03 -15.34
N GLU A 179 -24.74 -25.37 -15.31
CA GLU A 179 -24.85 -26.13 -14.04
C GLU A 179 -23.56 -26.13 -13.19
N GLU A 180 -22.42 -25.86 -13.83
CA GLU A 180 -21.12 -25.83 -13.16
C GLU A 180 -20.73 -24.44 -12.63
N ILE A 181 -21.48 -23.37 -12.97
CA ILE A 181 -21.17 -22.00 -12.56
C ILE A 181 -21.08 -21.84 -11.04
N PRO A 182 -22.00 -22.38 -10.22
CA PRO A 182 -21.86 -22.30 -8.75
C PRO A 182 -20.53 -22.88 -8.24
N LYS A 183 -20.12 -24.02 -8.77
CA LYS A 183 -18.83 -24.63 -8.39
C LYS A 183 -17.63 -23.78 -8.83
N SER A 184 -17.70 -23.14 -10.00
CA SER A 184 -16.66 -22.22 -10.46
C SER A 184 -16.58 -20.98 -9.56
N ARG A 185 -17.72 -20.41 -9.14
CA ARG A 185 -17.79 -19.31 -8.17
C ARG A 185 -17.08 -19.70 -6.87
N ASP A 186 -17.48 -20.82 -6.24
CA ASP A 186 -16.90 -21.28 -4.99
C ASP A 186 -15.38 -21.50 -5.11
N LYS A 187 -14.93 -21.97 -6.29
CA LYS A 187 -13.50 -22.13 -6.56
C LYS A 187 -12.77 -20.80 -6.70
N LEU A 188 -13.37 -19.79 -7.33
CA LEU A 188 -12.78 -18.45 -7.40
C LEU A 188 -12.72 -17.79 -6.02
N GLU A 189 -13.73 -17.95 -5.18
CA GLU A 189 -13.73 -17.49 -3.78
C GLU A 189 -12.61 -18.20 -2.97
N GLU A 190 -12.41 -19.51 -3.18
CA GLU A 190 -11.30 -20.23 -2.56
C GLU A 190 -9.95 -19.66 -3.00
N ILE A 191 -9.76 -19.42 -4.29
CA ILE A 191 -8.55 -18.82 -4.83
C ILE A 191 -8.34 -17.42 -4.22
N GLU A 192 -9.37 -16.59 -4.20
CA GLU A 192 -9.31 -15.27 -3.60
C GLU A 192 -8.91 -15.30 -2.12
N LYS A 193 -9.44 -16.26 -1.38
CA LYS A 193 -9.17 -16.42 0.05
C LYS A 193 -7.71 -16.76 0.34
N TYR A 194 -7.10 -17.60 -0.49
CA TYR A 194 -5.79 -18.17 -0.18
C TYR A 194 -4.65 -17.67 -1.08
N ALA A 195 -4.92 -17.30 -2.32
CA ALA A 195 -3.90 -16.90 -3.27
C ALA A 195 -3.45 -15.45 -3.07
N VAL A 196 -2.20 -15.20 -3.42
CA VAL A 196 -1.63 -13.86 -3.53
C VAL A 196 -1.31 -13.63 -5.00
N PRO A 197 -1.94 -12.63 -5.65
CA PRO A 197 -1.70 -12.34 -7.05
C PRO A 197 -0.26 -11.91 -7.29
N ASP A 198 0.24 -12.28 -8.45
CA ASP A 198 1.57 -11.92 -8.93
C ASP A 198 1.59 -10.57 -9.67
N GLU A 199 2.64 -10.34 -10.45
CA GLU A 199 2.83 -9.13 -11.24
C GLU A 199 1.78 -8.95 -12.33
N THR A 200 1.24 -10.06 -12.86
CA THR A 200 0.19 -10.00 -13.86
C THR A 200 -1.15 -9.61 -13.26
N GLY A 201 -1.36 -9.86 -11.98
CA GLY A 201 -2.63 -9.64 -11.30
C GLY A 201 -3.76 -10.54 -11.80
N ILE A 202 -3.43 -11.64 -12.54
CA ILE A 202 -4.41 -12.59 -13.08
C ILE A 202 -4.14 -13.97 -12.50
N LEU A 203 -5.15 -14.55 -11.88
CA LEU A 203 -5.13 -15.90 -11.32
C LEU A 203 -6.14 -16.78 -12.04
N TYR A 204 -5.71 -17.93 -12.52
CA TYR A 204 -6.53 -18.84 -13.31
C TYR A 204 -6.96 -20.05 -12.48
N GLU A 205 -8.26 -20.39 -12.49
CA GLU A 205 -8.83 -21.54 -11.80
C GLU A 205 -8.14 -22.85 -12.15
N ASP A 206 -7.84 -23.10 -13.42
CA ASP A 206 -7.26 -24.33 -13.92
C ASP A 206 -5.75 -24.49 -13.65
N ARG A 207 -5.10 -23.42 -13.23
CA ARG A 207 -3.66 -23.42 -12.88
C ARG A 207 -3.42 -23.30 -11.39
N TRP A 208 -4.47 -22.96 -10.65
CA TRP A 208 -4.36 -22.84 -9.22
C TRP A 208 -4.63 -24.17 -8.55
N TYR A 209 -3.72 -24.55 -7.67
CA TYR A 209 -3.87 -25.71 -6.82
C TYR A 209 -3.44 -25.37 -5.40
N PHE A 210 -4.22 -25.84 -4.47
CA PHE A 210 -3.90 -25.69 -3.06
C PHE A 210 -2.74 -26.62 -2.71
N VAL A 211 -1.61 -26.04 -2.30
CA VAL A 211 -0.49 -26.79 -1.75
C VAL A 211 -0.40 -26.45 -0.27
N GLU A 212 -0.77 -27.41 0.58
CA GLU A 212 -0.51 -27.28 1.99
C GLU A 212 0.98 -27.45 2.24
N ARG A 213 1.67 -26.34 2.44
CA ARG A 213 3.08 -26.30 2.80
C ARG A 213 3.25 -25.60 4.12
N GLU A 214 4.08 -26.20 4.95
CA GLU A 214 4.46 -25.60 6.22
C GLU A 214 5.20 -24.27 5.99
N TYR A 215 4.88 -23.26 6.81
CA TYR A 215 5.56 -21.98 6.79
C TYR A 215 7.04 -22.17 7.14
N GLN A 216 7.91 -22.05 6.16
CA GLN A 216 9.35 -22.05 6.41
C GLN A 216 9.78 -20.62 6.74
N LYS A 217 10.06 -20.41 8.01
CA LYS A 217 10.48 -19.11 8.54
C LYS A 217 11.81 -18.67 7.93
N PRO A 218 11.93 -17.41 7.48
CA PRO A 218 13.23 -16.83 7.15
C PRO A 218 14.18 -16.81 8.34
N SER A 219 15.48 -16.82 8.10
CA SER A 219 16.48 -16.74 9.18
C SER A 219 16.65 -15.30 9.65
N TRP A 220 15.65 -14.77 10.38
CA TRP A 220 15.65 -13.36 10.84
C TRP A 220 16.89 -12.99 11.65
N LYS A 221 17.42 -13.93 12.45
CA LYS A 221 18.67 -13.69 13.21
C LYS A 221 19.86 -13.42 12.30
N THR A 222 19.96 -14.17 11.20
CA THR A 222 21.01 -13.99 10.19
C THR A 222 20.83 -12.63 9.51
N TYR A 223 19.63 -12.29 9.11
CA TYR A 223 19.35 -11.00 8.47
C TYR A 223 19.61 -9.81 9.38
N LEU A 224 19.29 -9.91 10.68
CA LEU A 224 19.64 -8.87 11.65
C LEU A 224 21.14 -8.71 11.80
N ALA A 225 21.89 -9.82 11.94
CA ALA A 225 23.35 -9.79 12.03
C ALA A 225 24.00 -9.21 10.76
N GLU A 226 23.47 -9.56 9.57
CA GLU A 226 23.90 -8.98 8.30
C GLU A 226 23.58 -7.48 8.21
N MET A 227 22.45 -7.03 8.71
CA MET A 227 22.07 -5.60 8.75
C MET A 227 23.01 -4.75 9.61
N GLU A 228 23.75 -5.34 10.53
CA GLU A 228 24.74 -4.65 11.36
C GLU A 228 26.05 -4.32 10.63
N GLN A 229 26.35 -5.04 9.55
CA GLN A 229 27.55 -4.80 8.74
C GLN A 229 27.31 -3.70 7.70
N THR A 230 28.33 -2.92 7.33
CA THR A 230 28.21 -1.64 6.60
C THR A 230 27.60 -1.73 5.20
N ASP A 231 27.77 -2.87 4.49
CA ASP A 231 27.27 -3.05 3.11
C ASP A 231 26.08 -4.03 3.00
N SER A 232 25.56 -4.50 4.12
CA SER A 232 24.66 -5.65 4.17
C SER A 232 23.17 -5.33 3.99
N VAL A 233 22.76 -4.05 4.16
CA VAL A 233 21.33 -3.68 3.99
C VAL A 233 20.84 -4.04 2.59
N GLN A 234 21.63 -3.74 1.56
CA GLN A 234 21.31 -4.11 0.17
C GLN A 234 21.33 -5.63 -0.05
N GLN A 235 22.23 -6.35 0.61
CA GLN A 235 22.33 -7.79 0.51
C GLN A 235 21.11 -8.47 1.15
N VAL A 236 20.70 -8.04 2.34
CA VAL A 236 19.48 -8.52 3.02
C VAL A 236 18.23 -8.24 2.18
N ARG A 237 18.12 -7.04 1.61
CA ARG A 237 17.04 -6.69 0.68
C ARG A 237 16.96 -7.65 -0.50
N LYS A 238 18.09 -7.92 -1.17
CA LYS A 238 18.16 -8.88 -2.28
C LYS A 238 17.81 -10.29 -1.83
N SER A 239 18.28 -10.72 -0.67
CA SER A 239 18.00 -12.04 -0.10
C SER A 239 16.50 -12.23 0.19
N LEU A 240 15.84 -11.21 0.74
CA LEU A 240 14.39 -11.24 1.00
C LEU A 240 13.56 -11.25 -0.30
N GLN A 241 13.96 -10.50 -1.31
CA GLN A 241 13.33 -10.55 -2.62
C GLN A 241 13.53 -11.91 -3.30
N GLY A 242 14.73 -12.48 -3.18
CA GLY A 242 15.03 -13.84 -3.64
C GLY A 242 14.17 -14.89 -2.93
N TYR A 243 13.98 -14.74 -1.63
CA TYR A 243 13.10 -15.60 -0.83
C TYR A 243 11.65 -15.56 -1.32
N ILE A 244 11.08 -14.37 -1.57
CA ILE A 244 9.73 -14.23 -2.14
C ILE A 244 9.66 -14.91 -3.51
N THR A 245 10.64 -14.68 -4.36
CA THR A 245 10.70 -15.28 -5.72
C THR A 245 10.74 -16.80 -5.67
N GLN A 246 11.57 -17.37 -4.81
CA GLN A 246 11.66 -18.81 -4.61
C GLN A 246 10.36 -19.42 -4.08
N ARG A 247 9.71 -18.74 -3.12
CA ARG A 247 8.45 -19.20 -2.55
C ARG A 247 7.32 -19.16 -3.57
N ARG A 248 7.27 -18.11 -4.38
CA ARG A 248 6.32 -18.01 -5.49
C ARG A 248 6.49 -19.16 -6.48
N ALA A 249 7.72 -19.39 -6.96
CA ALA A 249 8.01 -20.47 -7.91
C ALA A 249 7.65 -21.85 -7.37
N ALA A 250 7.70 -22.02 -6.04
CA ALA A 250 7.31 -23.26 -5.37
C ALA A 250 5.78 -23.37 -5.11
N GLY A 251 4.95 -22.41 -5.58
CA GLY A 251 3.50 -22.37 -5.32
C GLY A 251 3.14 -22.02 -3.87
N GLY A 252 4.07 -21.46 -3.10
CA GLY A 252 3.93 -21.27 -1.66
C GLY A 252 3.58 -19.85 -1.19
N MET A 253 3.25 -18.91 -2.11
CA MET A 253 2.79 -17.56 -1.70
C MET A 253 1.28 -17.58 -1.47
N ARG A 254 0.89 -17.77 -0.22
CA ARG A 254 -0.50 -17.72 0.25
C ARG A 254 -0.70 -16.47 1.11
N LYS A 255 -1.92 -16.01 1.25
CA LYS A 255 -2.25 -14.84 2.08
C LYS A 255 -1.81 -15.00 3.54
N ASP A 256 -2.10 -16.15 4.16
CA ASP A 256 -1.70 -16.44 5.53
C ASP A 256 -0.17 -16.44 5.71
N PHE A 257 0.55 -17.01 4.73
CA PHE A 257 2.00 -16.98 4.68
C PHE A 257 2.49 -15.52 4.55
N THR A 258 1.94 -14.76 3.61
CA THR A 258 2.37 -13.39 3.33
C THR A 258 2.12 -12.47 4.53
N VAL A 259 0.95 -12.57 5.15
CA VAL A 259 0.62 -11.81 6.38
C VAL A 259 1.62 -12.11 7.50
N ARG A 260 1.94 -13.40 7.71
CA ARG A 260 2.91 -13.83 8.71
C ARG A 260 4.32 -13.34 8.39
N PHE A 261 4.76 -13.50 7.15
CA PHE A 261 6.07 -13.05 6.68
C PHE A 261 6.25 -11.53 6.86
N ILE A 262 5.28 -10.73 6.41
CA ILE A 262 5.30 -9.27 6.57
C ILE A 262 5.27 -8.88 8.05
N GLY A 263 4.46 -9.55 8.87
CA GLY A 263 4.44 -9.32 10.32
C GLY A 263 5.79 -9.59 11.00
N GLU A 264 6.44 -10.70 10.67
CA GLU A 264 7.76 -11.04 11.20
C GLU A 264 8.86 -10.09 10.68
N LEU A 265 8.79 -9.65 9.42
CA LEU A 265 9.69 -8.63 8.87
C LEU A 265 9.58 -7.31 9.63
N VAL A 266 8.36 -6.84 9.85
CA VAL A 266 8.10 -5.61 10.62
C VAL A 266 8.64 -5.72 12.04
N GLN A 267 8.36 -6.83 12.74
CA GLN A 267 8.93 -7.07 14.09
C GLN A 267 10.44 -7.06 14.09
N THR A 268 11.07 -7.62 13.05
CA THR A 268 12.51 -7.65 12.88
C THR A 268 13.08 -6.23 12.72
N VAL A 269 12.44 -5.40 11.92
CA VAL A 269 12.81 -3.97 11.74
C VAL A 269 12.62 -3.19 13.04
N TYR A 270 11.51 -3.40 13.75
CA TYR A 270 11.31 -2.79 15.07
C TYR A 270 12.43 -3.15 16.07
N GLY A 271 12.80 -4.44 16.15
CA GLY A 271 13.91 -4.90 16.98
C GLY A 271 15.22 -4.21 16.61
N TYR A 272 15.55 -4.18 15.33
CA TYR A 272 16.75 -3.53 14.80
C TYR A 272 16.84 -2.04 15.18
N LEU A 273 15.75 -1.30 15.08
CA LEU A 273 15.69 0.11 15.44
C LEU A 273 15.79 0.32 16.95
N LYS A 274 15.06 -0.50 17.74
CA LYS A 274 15.08 -0.45 19.19
C LYS A 274 16.50 -0.66 19.76
N ASP A 275 17.25 -1.62 19.21
CA ASP A 275 18.63 -1.89 19.64
C ASP A 275 19.58 -0.72 19.36
N ARG A 276 19.21 0.17 18.44
CA ARG A 276 19.90 1.44 18.13
C ARG A 276 19.33 2.66 18.84
N GLY A 277 18.30 2.49 19.64
CA GLY A 277 17.62 3.58 20.33
C GLY A 277 16.87 4.54 19.40
N ILE A 278 16.54 4.10 18.19
CA ILE A 278 15.78 4.87 17.19
C ILE A 278 14.30 4.57 17.38
N ALA A 279 13.48 5.59 17.60
CA ALA A 279 12.04 5.41 17.65
C ALA A 279 11.51 5.23 16.22
N PHE A 280 10.61 4.26 16.04
CA PHE A 280 10.04 3.92 14.72
C PHE A 280 9.39 5.13 14.04
N GLU A 281 8.63 5.91 14.80
CA GLU A 281 7.91 7.10 14.39
C GLU A 281 8.81 8.27 13.94
N GLN A 282 10.10 8.19 14.23
CA GLN A 282 11.07 9.19 13.77
C GLN A 282 11.47 9.01 12.32
N ILE A 283 11.31 7.79 11.80
CA ILE A 283 11.78 7.44 10.45
C ILE A 283 10.69 6.96 9.52
N PHE A 284 9.56 6.48 10.08
CA PHE A 284 8.41 6.03 9.29
C PHE A 284 7.20 6.90 9.59
N GLU A 285 6.62 7.46 8.55
CA GLU A 285 5.32 8.11 8.65
C GLU A 285 4.24 7.04 8.81
N ARG A 286 3.42 7.17 9.86
CA ARG A 286 2.53 6.10 10.32
C ARG A 286 1.47 5.71 9.30
N GLU A 287 0.85 6.68 8.64
CA GLU A 287 -0.23 6.41 7.68
C GLU A 287 0.31 5.74 6.42
N GLU A 288 1.42 6.25 5.87
CA GLU A 288 2.10 5.67 4.73
C GLU A 288 2.58 4.25 5.02
N PHE A 289 3.22 4.05 6.18
CA PHE A 289 3.70 2.72 6.59
C PHE A 289 2.57 1.70 6.68
N GLU A 290 1.47 2.03 7.37
CA GLU A 290 0.33 1.13 7.54
C GLU A 290 -0.40 0.88 6.21
N HIS A 291 -0.44 1.86 5.32
CA HIS A 291 -0.96 1.69 3.98
C HIS A 291 -0.13 0.68 3.19
N ARG A 292 1.18 0.92 3.07
CA ARG A 292 2.11 0.01 2.36
C ARG A 292 2.16 -1.39 2.97
N ARG A 293 2.08 -1.50 4.30
CA ARG A 293 2.03 -2.79 4.99
C ARG A 293 0.78 -3.59 4.62
N ARG A 294 -0.37 -2.94 4.50
CA ARG A 294 -1.61 -3.61 4.05
C ARG A 294 -1.47 -4.10 2.62
N GLU A 295 -0.98 -3.28 1.73
CA GLU A 295 -0.74 -3.65 0.33
C GLU A 295 0.25 -4.80 0.19
N ALA A 296 1.28 -4.82 1.02
CA ALA A 296 2.24 -5.92 1.07
C ALA A 296 1.61 -7.29 1.33
N CYS A 297 0.48 -7.33 2.04
CA CYS A 297 -0.26 -8.55 2.30
C CYS A 297 -1.19 -8.98 1.16
N LEU A 298 -1.46 -8.10 0.20
CA LEU A 298 -2.44 -8.33 -0.87
C LEU A 298 -1.83 -8.85 -2.17
N SER A 299 -0.55 -8.59 -2.43
CA SER A 299 0.10 -9.02 -3.67
C SER A 299 1.60 -9.26 -3.50
N VAL A 300 2.18 -10.07 -4.39
CA VAL A 300 3.64 -10.29 -4.46
C VAL A 300 4.35 -8.96 -4.77
N VAL A 301 3.77 -8.14 -5.64
CA VAL A 301 4.31 -6.82 -5.98
C VAL A 301 4.31 -5.92 -4.75
N GLY A 302 3.19 -5.81 -4.05
CA GLY A 302 3.11 -5.04 -2.81
C GLY A 302 4.10 -5.50 -1.74
N SER A 303 4.30 -6.83 -1.59
CA SER A 303 5.33 -7.37 -0.69
C SER A 303 6.74 -6.91 -1.06
N ARG A 304 7.08 -6.90 -2.37
CA ARG A 304 8.38 -6.43 -2.86
C ARG A 304 8.54 -4.92 -2.68
N GLU A 305 7.53 -4.14 -3.03
CA GLU A 305 7.53 -2.69 -2.87
C GLU A 305 7.66 -2.27 -1.41
N PHE A 306 7.03 -3.01 -0.49
CA PHE A 306 7.16 -2.78 0.93
C PHE A 306 8.58 -3.06 1.45
N ILE A 307 9.21 -4.14 0.99
CA ILE A 307 10.62 -4.43 1.29
C ILE A 307 11.50 -3.28 0.77
N GLU A 308 11.30 -2.85 -0.49
CA GLU A 308 12.04 -1.71 -1.04
C GLU A 308 11.87 -0.45 -0.20
N TYR A 309 10.65 -0.12 0.18
CA TYR A 309 10.35 1.03 1.02
C TYR A 309 11.06 0.95 2.37
N LEU A 310 10.92 -0.17 3.10
CA LEU A 310 11.55 -0.36 4.40
C LEU A 310 13.07 -0.18 4.32
N PHE A 311 13.69 -0.82 3.36
CA PHE A 311 15.15 -0.81 3.24
C PHE A 311 15.69 0.49 2.67
N ALA A 312 14.96 1.21 1.80
CA ALA A 312 15.33 2.55 1.36
C ALA A 312 15.34 3.55 2.52
N VAL A 313 14.34 3.48 3.40
CA VAL A 313 14.29 4.32 4.60
C VAL A 313 15.43 3.98 5.56
N LEU A 314 15.70 2.69 5.80
CA LEU A 314 16.81 2.23 6.65
C LEU A 314 18.20 2.62 6.08
N GLU A 315 18.40 2.55 4.76
CA GLU A 315 19.61 3.00 4.08
C GLU A 315 19.81 4.51 4.19
N GLY A 316 18.72 5.29 4.07
CA GLY A 316 18.74 6.73 4.29
C GLY A 316 19.22 7.08 5.71
N GLN A 317 18.76 6.32 6.72
CA GLN A 317 19.21 6.47 8.11
C GLN A 317 20.68 6.04 8.28
N LYS A 318 21.14 4.96 7.63
CA LYS A 318 22.57 4.57 7.67
C LYS A 318 23.49 5.60 7.03
N LYS A 319 23.08 6.22 5.93
CA LYS A 319 23.83 7.35 5.34
C LYS A 319 23.86 8.55 6.28
N SER A 320 22.83 8.72 7.11
CA SER A 320 22.79 9.68 8.20
C SER A 320 23.65 9.22 9.42
N GLU A 321 23.84 7.92 9.63
CA GLU A 321 24.68 7.32 10.68
C GLU A 321 26.19 7.32 10.33
N THR A 322 26.61 7.35 9.08
CA THR A 322 27.96 7.79 8.68
C THR A 322 28.21 9.28 9.01
N HIS A 323 27.13 9.98 9.40
CA HIS A 323 27.16 11.19 10.21
C HIS A 323 27.22 10.92 11.74
N SER A 324 27.42 9.70 12.23
CA SER A 324 27.52 9.44 13.68
C SER A 324 28.76 10.13 14.28
N ASP A 325 29.83 10.25 13.53
CA ASP A 325 30.93 11.14 13.86
C ASP A 325 30.45 12.60 13.90
N ASN A 326 29.55 12.99 12.98
CA ASN A 326 28.94 14.30 12.93
C ASN A 326 27.95 14.53 14.13
N VAL A 327 27.19 13.53 14.57
CA VAL A 327 26.29 13.65 15.75
C VAL A 327 27.11 13.86 17.04
N VAL A 328 28.15 13.05 17.26
CA VAL A 328 29.04 13.22 18.43
C VAL A 328 29.78 14.56 18.36
N ASP A 329 30.23 14.97 17.18
CA ASP A 329 30.87 16.28 16.99
C ASP A 329 29.88 17.44 17.16
N GLN A 330 28.64 17.30 16.73
CA GLN A 330 27.57 18.27 17.01
C GLN A 330 27.29 18.38 18.51
N LEU A 331 27.24 17.25 19.23
CA LEU A 331 27.06 17.24 20.69
C LEU A 331 28.27 17.90 21.40
N LYS A 332 29.51 17.55 21.03
CA LYS A 332 30.70 18.19 21.53
C LYS A 332 30.68 19.70 21.33
N LYS A 333 30.39 20.13 20.13
CA LYS A 333 30.29 21.56 19.78
C LYS A 333 29.20 22.27 20.61
N TYR A 334 28.00 21.64 20.73
CA TYR A 334 26.94 22.19 21.55
C TYR A 334 27.31 22.29 23.02
N ILE A 335 27.94 21.25 23.59
CA ILE A 335 28.43 21.23 24.96
C ILE A 335 29.44 22.36 25.20
N GLU A 336 30.43 22.53 24.31
CA GLU A 336 31.44 23.61 24.40
C GLU A 336 30.81 24.99 24.39
N GLN A 337 29.78 25.21 23.60
CA GLN A 337 29.12 26.51 23.49
C GLN A 337 28.17 26.82 24.65
N ASN A 338 27.72 25.79 25.39
CA ASN A 338 26.66 25.93 26.39
C ASN A 338 27.05 25.35 27.78
N LEU A 339 28.37 25.39 28.15
CA LEU A 339 28.84 24.79 29.39
C LEU A 339 28.15 25.33 30.66
N GLY A 340 27.66 26.59 30.64
CA GLY A 340 26.93 27.21 31.75
C GLY A 340 25.46 26.77 31.83
N GLU A 341 24.93 26.15 30.81
CA GLU A 341 23.51 25.82 30.69
C GLU A 341 23.17 24.39 31.14
N ASP A 342 21.86 24.03 31.04
CA ASP A 342 21.43 22.65 31.29
C ASP A 342 21.91 21.74 30.15
N LEU A 343 22.78 20.81 30.48
CA LEU A 343 23.33 19.76 29.61
C LEU A 343 22.85 18.37 30.03
N SER A 344 21.61 18.29 30.54
CA SER A 344 21.01 17.02 30.92
C SER A 344 20.77 16.12 29.66
N ARG A 345 20.67 14.80 29.91
CA ARG A 345 20.46 13.82 28.84
C ARG A 345 19.26 14.14 27.96
N PRO A 346 18.08 14.51 28.53
CA PRO A 346 16.91 14.89 27.69
C PRO A 346 17.20 16.07 26.77
N VAL A 347 17.92 17.10 27.30
CA VAL A 347 18.26 18.30 26.50
C VAL A 347 19.19 17.93 25.34
N LEU A 348 20.23 17.16 25.61
CA LEU A 348 21.21 16.76 24.58
C LEU A 348 20.59 15.80 23.56
N ALA A 349 19.76 14.86 24.00
CA ALA A 349 19.03 13.95 23.13
C ALA A 349 18.06 14.71 22.21
N GLY A 350 17.34 15.72 22.74
CA GLY A 350 16.47 16.58 21.96
C GLY A 350 17.20 17.41 20.91
N LYS A 351 18.47 17.82 21.16
CA LYS A 351 19.25 18.59 20.17
C LYS A 351 19.67 17.80 18.94
N VAL A 352 19.81 16.48 19.09
CA VAL A 352 20.19 15.59 17.98
C VAL A 352 19.05 14.68 17.54
N PHE A 353 17.85 14.87 18.10
CA PHE A 353 16.65 14.11 17.78
C PHE A 353 16.79 12.59 17.95
N LEU A 354 17.52 12.17 19.00
CA LEU A 354 17.78 10.77 19.36
C LEU A 354 17.27 10.46 20.77
N SER A 355 17.11 9.18 21.10
CA SER A 355 16.77 8.78 22.47
C SER A 355 17.95 8.98 23.43
N GLU A 356 17.68 9.26 24.71
CA GLU A 356 18.69 9.47 25.76
C GLU A 356 19.66 8.28 25.90
N ASP A 357 19.12 7.06 25.84
CA ASP A 357 19.91 5.84 25.95
C ASP A 357 20.84 5.65 24.74
N TYR A 358 20.35 5.97 23.53
CA TYR A 358 21.16 5.87 22.33
C TYR A 358 22.29 6.90 22.32
N VAL A 359 21.98 8.17 22.64
CA VAL A 359 22.99 9.23 22.73
C VAL A 359 24.09 8.85 23.75
N SER A 360 23.71 8.30 24.91
CA SER A 360 24.67 7.87 25.93
C SER A 360 25.58 6.73 25.45
N LYS A 361 24.99 5.71 24.79
CA LYS A 361 25.73 4.57 24.21
C LYS A 361 26.63 5.00 23.05
N LEU A 362 26.09 5.83 22.13
CA LEU A 362 26.83 6.34 20.98
C LEU A 362 28.05 7.17 21.43
N PHE A 363 27.82 8.12 22.35
CA PHE A 363 28.87 8.97 22.87
C PHE A 363 29.99 8.16 23.56
N MET A 364 29.61 7.20 24.40
CA MET A 364 30.55 6.28 25.04
C MET A 364 31.34 5.45 24.01
N LYS A 365 30.65 4.89 23.00
CA LYS A 365 31.28 4.08 21.95
C LYS A 365 32.28 4.88 21.12
N THR A 366 31.95 6.14 20.79
CA THR A 366 32.77 6.99 19.91
C THR A 366 33.92 7.67 20.68
N THR A 367 33.69 8.10 21.95
CA THR A 367 34.67 8.88 22.71
C THR A 367 35.42 8.06 23.77
N GLY A 368 34.95 6.85 24.10
CA GLY A 368 35.46 6.06 25.21
C GLY A 368 35.05 6.58 26.59
N MET A 369 34.23 7.65 26.65
CA MET A 369 33.91 8.36 27.90
C MET A 369 32.38 8.56 28.01
N SER A 370 31.88 8.48 29.27
CA SER A 370 30.47 8.79 29.50
C SER A 370 30.17 10.28 29.28
N LEU A 371 28.97 10.58 28.76
CA LEU A 371 28.55 11.95 28.52
C LEU A 371 28.62 12.85 29.75
N PRO A 372 28.22 12.43 30.99
CA PRO A 372 28.40 13.23 32.20
C PRO A 372 29.88 13.50 32.52
N ASN A 373 30.78 12.51 32.35
CA ASN A 373 32.19 12.69 32.59
C ASN A 373 32.81 13.69 31.62
N TYR A 374 32.48 13.60 30.36
CA TYR A 374 32.94 14.55 29.35
C TYR A 374 32.50 15.98 29.68
N ILE A 375 31.25 16.19 30.05
CA ILE A 375 30.73 17.53 30.44
C ILE A 375 31.49 18.02 31.67
N ALA A 376 31.69 17.18 32.67
CA ALA A 376 32.43 17.56 33.87
C ALA A 376 33.89 17.98 33.54
N GLU A 377 34.60 17.22 32.70
CA GLU A 377 35.95 17.59 32.26
C GLU A 377 35.97 18.94 31.54
N ARG A 378 35.08 19.16 30.59
CA ARG A 378 35.01 20.41 29.81
C ARG A 378 34.71 21.62 30.72
N ARG A 379 33.78 21.45 31.67
CA ARG A 379 33.45 22.48 32.67
C ARG A 379 34.66 22.82 33.54
N ILE A 380 35.43 21.82 33.99
CA ILE A 380 36.61 22.03 34.78
C ILE A 380 37.74 22.68 33.97
N GLU A 381 37.96 22.29 32.75
CA GLU A 381 38.95 22.98 31.88
C GLU A 381 38.57 24.46 31.70
N ARG A 382 37.31 24.77 31.49
CA ARG A 382 36.84 26.18 31.37
C ARG A 382 37.03 26.92 32.71
N ALA A 383 36.78 26.26 33.82
CA ALA A 383 37.03 26.84 35.18
C ALA A 383 38.52 27.15 35.37
N LYS A 384 39.44 26.29 34.93
CA LYS A 384 40.90 26.52 34.98
C LYS A 384 41.28 27.77 34.17
N GLU A 385 40.67 28.00 33.01
CA GLU A 385 40.88 29.21 32.23
C GLU A 385 40.45 30.47 33.01
N TYR A 386 39.24 30.47 33.59
CA TYR A 386 38.76 31.59 34.40
C TYR A 386 39.64 31.83 35.64
N LEU A 387 40.11 30.75 36.30
CA LEU A 387 41.00 30.88 37.45
C LEU A 387 42.34 31.50 37.10
N ARG A 388 42.86 31.30 35.88
CA ARG A 388 44.11 31.91 35.37
C ARG A 388 43.95 33.34 34.90
N THR A 389 42.82 33.65 34.20
CA THR A 389 42.66 34.89 33.43
C THR A 389 41.80 35.93 34.12
N SER A 390 41.11 35.58 35.22
CA SER A 390 40.21 36.51 35.89
C SER A 390 40.39 36.55 37.42
N SER A 391 39.95 37.65 38.02
CA SER A 391 39.86 37.85 39.45
C SER A 391 38.47 37.49 40.02
N LEU A 392 37.62 36.88 39.25
CA LEU A 392 36.25 36.52 39.65
C LEU A 392 36.25 35.64 40.92
N PRO A 393 35.31 35.81 41.86
CA PRO A 393 35.11 34.89 42.97
C PRO A 393 34.92 33.46 42.45
N ILE A 394 35.49 32.49 43.17
CA ILE A 394 35.42 31.09 42.72
C ILE A 394 33.99 30.58 42.68
N SER A 395 33.12 31.06 43.56
CA SER A 395 31.69 30.77 43.53
C SER A 395 31.04 31.24 42.25
N LYS A 396 31.43 32.41 41.73
CA LYS A 396 30.93 32.96 40.48
C LYS A 396 31.46 32.12 39.30
N ILE A 397 32.72 31.71 39.32
CA ILE A 397 33.28 30.81 38.29
C ILE A 397 32.51 29.50 38.25
N ALA A 398 32.20 28.89 39.42
CA ALA A 398 31.39 27.67 39.48
C ALA A 398 30.04 27.82 38.77
N MET A 399 29.36 28.95 39.00
CA MET A 399 28.07 29.24 38.35
C MET A 399 28.22 29.45 36.85
N GLU A 400 29.21 30.20 36.40
CA GLU A 400 29.49 30.47 34.99
C GLU A 400 29.78 29.19 34.17
N VAL A 401 30.37 28.18 34.82
CA VAL A 401 30.63 26.88 34.17
C VAL A 401 29.54 25.85 34.44
N GLY A 402 28.37 26.26 34.95
CA GLY A 402 27.19 25.41 35.05
C GLY A 402 27.08 24.54 36.30
N TYR A 403 27.79 24.87 37.39
CA TYR A 403 27.63 24.20 38.69
C TYR A 403 26.74 25.04 39.60
N GLY A 404 25.50 24.57 39.85
CA GLY A 404 24.58 25.22 40.80
C GLY A 404 24.97 25.03 42.28
N ASN A 405 25.89 24.09 42.60
CA ASN A 405 26.38 23.81 43.95
C ASN A 405 27.89 23.94 44.03
N PHE A 406 28.35 24.92 44.83
CA PHE A 406 29.79 25.21 45.02
C PHE A 406 30.56 24.03 45.63
N SER A 407 30.00 23.34 46.62
CA SER A 407 30.66 22.19 47.27
C SER A 407 30.87 21.06 46.29
N TYR A 408 29.89 20.79 45.43
CA TYR A 408 30.01 19.79 44.36
C TYR A 408 31.07 20.20 43.34
N PHE A 409 31.07 21.45 42.89
CA PHE A 409 32.12 22.00 42.01
C PHE A 409 33.51 21.79 42.60
N SER A 410 33.72 22.21 43.84
CA SER A 410 35.04 22.13 44.52
C SER A 410 35.53 20.69 44.66
N LYS A 411 34.60 19.75 44.94
CA LYS A 411 34.90 18.31 45.00
C LYS A 411 35.29 17.77 43.62
N THR A 412 34.48 18.03 42.59
CA THR A 412 34.77 17.57 41.22
C THR A 412 36.07 18.17 40.67
N PHE A 413 36.32 19.47 40.95
CA PHE A 413 37.57 20.11 40.57
C PHE A 413 38.79 19.44 41.21
N ARG A 414 38.70 19.13 42.50
CA ARG A 414 39.79 18.43 43.21
C ARG A 414 39.98 17.02 42.69
N GLU A 415 38.93 16.29 42.40
CA GLU A 415 39.01 14.93 41.85
C GLU A 415 39.67 14.91 40.46
N LEU A 416 39.40 15.88 39.61
CA LEU A 416 39.94 15.92 38.23
C LEU A 416 41.31 16.62 38.13
N VAL A 417 41.60 17.58 39.01
CA VAL A 417 42.83 18.42 38.94
C VAL A 417 43.84 18.07 40.03
N GLY A 418 43.43 17.37 41.09
CA GLY A 418 44.28 16.98 42.19
C GLY A 418 44.49 18.06 43.27
N CYS A 419 43.93 19.27 43.11
CA CYS A 419 43.99 20.35 44.10
C CYS A 419 42.69 21.18 44.08
N THR A 420 42.45 21.95 45.13
CA THR A 420 41.28 22.83 45.21
C THR A 420 41.35 24.00 44.22
N PRO A 421 40.23 24.62 43.83
CA PRO A 421 40.23 25.82 42.98
C PRO A 421 41.05 26.98 43.56
N ASN A 422 41.04 27.15 44.87
CA ASN A 422 41.85 28.16 45.57
C ASN A 422 43.36 27.87 45.45
N GLU A 423 43.77 26.65 45.71
CA GLU A 423 45.17 26.24 45.59
C GLU A 423 45.65 26.35 44.15
N TYR A 424 44.79 26.00 43.18
CA TYR A 424 45.09 26.13 41.74
C TYR A 424 45.35 27.58 41.36
N ARG A 425 44.47 28.51 41.76
CA ARG A 425 44.62 29.95 41.52
C ARG A 425 45.91 30.51 42.14
N SER A 426 46.23 30.09 43.40
CA SER A 426 47.42 30.56 44.07
C SER A 426 48.74 30.10 43.44
N ARG A 427 48.73 28.98 42.73
CA ARG A 427 49.91 28.45 42.01
C ARG A 427 50.13 29.12 40.65
N GLN A 428 49.14 29.87 40.15
CA GLN A 428 49.17 30.55 38.84
C GLN A 428 49.52 32.06 38.96
N LYS A 429 49.52 32.58 40.20
CA LYS A 429 50.02 33.92 40.56
C LYS A 429 51.50 33.82 40.87
#